data_908256000e3ad12b57ae97b34dd704c4
#
_entry.id   908256000e3ad12b57ae97b34dd704c4
#
_cell.length_a   1.000
_cell.length_b   1.000
_cell.length_c   1.000
_cell.angle_alpha   90.00
_cell.angle_beta   90.00
_cell.angle_gamma   90.00
#
_symmetry.space_group_name_H-M   'P 1'
#
loop_
_entity.id
_entity.type
_entity.pdbx_description
1 polymer ?
#
loop_
_entity_poly.entity_id
_entity_poly.type
_entity_poly.pdbx_seq_one_letter_code
_entity_poly.pdbx_strand_id
1 'polypeptide(L)'
;LQQDLQQLGVELWEEQGRLRYRAPAGVMDEARLQQLREHKEALLQQLQAAQMPTLEADHSAREEPFPLTDVQAAYLLGRTTAFSYGGVACHGYLEFAQKDLDPVRLEQAWNQLIARHEMLRAVVLEEGYQRILPQVPHSSTARHDLSRDDGSALQALRERMELRRAPPQQWPLIELCVSQGRDTSRLHLSVDLLVCDYQ
;
A
#
# COMPACT_ATOMS: atom_id res chain seq x y z
N LEU A 1 11.77 20.90 29.33
CA LEU A 1 13.23 21.00 29.34
C LEU A 1 13.77 21.61 28.04
N GLN A 2 13.46 21.05 26.84
CA GLN A 2 13.97 21.58 25.55
C GLN A 2 13.48 23.02 25.32
N GLN A 3 12.20 23.30 25.53
CA GLN A 3 11.63 24.64 25.40
C GLN A 3 12.23 25.65 26.40
N ASP A 4 12.42 25.22 27.65
CA ASP A 4 13.00 26.07 28.69
C ASP A 4 14.45 26.44 28.37
N LEU A 5 15.22 25.46 27.87
CA LEU A 5 16.60 25.70 27.43
C LEU A 5 16.64 26.62 26.21
N GLN A 6 15.72 26.46 25.25
CA GLN A 6 15.62 27.31 24.08
C GLN A 6 15.28 28.76 24.43
N GLN A 7 14.40 28.99 25.44
CA GLN A 7 14.11 30.34 25.95
C GLN A 7 15.33 31.01 26.59
N LEU A 8 16.25 30.21 27.11
CA LEU A 8 17.52 30.68 27.68
C LEU A 8 18.62 30.84 26.63
N GLY A 9 18.29 30.67 25.34
CA GLY A 9 19.26 30.79 24.25
C GLY A 9 20.19 29.58 24.09
N VAL A 10 19.79 28.41 24.68
CA VAL A 10 20.53 27.16 24.50
C VAL A 10 20.03 26.46 23.24
N GLU A 11 20.91 26.23 22.31
CA GLU A 11 20.67 25.46 21.09
C GLU A 11 21.10 24.00 21.33
N LEU A 12 20.24 23.04 20.98
CA LEU A 12 20.53 21.62 21.04
C LEU A 12 20.47 21.02 19.66
N TRP A 13 21.46 20.16 19.30
CA TRP A 13 21.43 19.40 18.07
C TRP A 13 22.03 18.01 18.25
N GLU A 14 21.69 17.12 17.32
CA GLU A 14 22.30 15.79 17.22
C GLU A 14 23.47 15.85 16.22
N GLU A 15 24.59 15.25 16.57
CA GLU A 15 25.75 15.11 15.71
C GLU A 15 26.40 13.72 15.94
N GLN A 16 26.36 12.86 14.92
CA GLN A 16 26.94 11.51 14.95
C GLN A 16 26.45 10.65 16.15
N GLY A 17 25.16 10.68 16.45
CA GLY A 17 24.56 9.95 17.58
C GLY A 17 24.82 10.61 18.94
N ARG A 18 25.36 11.83 18.99
CA ARG A 18 25.67 12.55 20.22
C ARG A 18 24.86 13.83 20.34
N LEU A 19 24.35 14.07 21.54
CA LEU A 19 23.72 15.35 21.86
C LEU A 19 24.79 16.42 22.02
N ARG A 20 24.68 17.48 21.25
CA ARG A 20 25.52 18.68 21.30
C ARG A 20 24.69 19.87 21.75
N TYR A 21 25.33 20.83 22.37
CA TYR A 21 24.68 22.08 22.73
C TYR A 21 25.59 23.27 22.54
N ARG A 22 25.00 24.43 22.31
CA ARG A 22 25.62 25.76 22.36
C ARG A 22 24.80 26.61 23.32
N ALA A 23 25.45 27.31 24.23
CA ALA A 23 24.78 28.13 25.21
C ALA A 23 25.56 29.48 25.44
N PRO A 24 24.86 30.57 25.80
CA PRO A 24 25.50 31.77 26.27
C PRO A 24 26.29 31.50 27.55
N ALA A 25 27.29 32.33 27.80
CA ALA A 25 28.15 32.21 28.98
C ALA A 25 27.33 32.32 30.27
N GLY A 26 27.52 31.37 31.20
CA GLY A 26 26.86 31.33 32.49
C GLY A 26 25.44 30.74 32.52
N VAL A 27 24.86 30.31 31.37
CA VAL A 27 23.52 29.71 31.31
C VAL A 27 23.55 28.24 31.73
N MET A 28 24.61 27.51 31.38
CA MET A 28 24.73 26.07 31.70
C MET A 28 25.45 25.87 33.04
N ASP A 29 24.66 25.62 34.06
CA ASP A 29 25.12 25.20 35.40
C ASP A 29 25.18 23.68 35.52
N GLU A 30 25.73 23.19 36.65
CA GLU A 30 25.87 21.73 36.89
C GLU A 30 24.50 21.03 36.93
N ALA A 31 23.46 21.67 37.45
CA ALA A 31 22.12 21.11 37.52
C ALA A 31 21.51 20.90 36.14
N ARG A 32 21.66 21.89 35.23
CA ARG A 32 21.18 21.77 33.83
C ARG A 32 21.97 20.75 33.02
N LEU A 33 23.28 20.67 33.24
CA LEU A 33 24.12 19.63 32.63
C LEU A 33 23.71 18.25 33.08
N GLN A 34 23.35 18.10 34.37
CA GLN A 34 22.86 16.84 34.89
C GLN A 34 21.50 16.45 34.26
N GLN A 35 20.57 17.41 34.15
CA GLN A 35 19.29 17.19 33.45
C GLN A 35 19.47 16.80 31.97
N LEU A 36 20.41 17.41 31.26
CA LEU A 36 20.74 17.00 29.89
C LEU A 36 21.25 15.56 29.80
N ARG A 37 22.06 15.13 30.78
CA ARG A 37 22.55 13.74 30.84
C ARG A 37 21.43 12.75 31.11
N GLU A 38 20.54 13.07 32.06
CA GLU A 38 19.40 12.22 32.45
C GLU A 38 18.37 12.06 31.30
N HIS A 39 18.15 13.12 30.52
CA HIS A 39 17.17 13.11 29.43
C HIS A 39 17.80 12.96 28.03
N LYS A 40 19.08 12.58 27.96
CA LYS A 40 19.85 12.54 26.70
C LYS A 40 19.18 11.71 25.62
N GLU A 41 18.71 10.49 25.93
CA GLU A 41 18.09 9.59 24.96
C GLU A 41 16.78 10.15 24.41
N ALA A 42 15.94 10.68 25.28
CA ALA A 42 14.66 11.29 24.90
C ALA A 42 14.88 12.55 24.01
N LEU A 43 15.86 13.37 24.36
CA LEU A 43 16.23 14.56 23.57
C LEU A 43 16.78 14.18 22.19
N LEU A 44 17.62 13.15 22.10
CA LEU A 44 18.12 12.64 20.83
C LEU A 44 16.98 12.12 19.93
N GLN A 45 16.06 11.36 20.48
CA GLN A 45 14.89 10.88 19.75
C GLN A 45 14.02 12.05 19.23
N GLN A 46 13.79 13.07 20.05
CA GLN A 46 13.02 14.25 19.66
C GLN A 46 13.73 15.06 18.56
N LEU A 47 15.05 15.25 18.66
CA LEU A 47 15.84 15.97 17.66
C LEU A 47 15.90 15.20 16.34
N GLN A 48 16.04 13.88 16.37
CA GLN A 48 16.00 13.04 15.18
C GLN A 48 14.61 13.06 14.51
N ALA A 49 13.55 13.00 15.30
CA ALA A 49 12.18 13.13 14.79
C ALA A 49 11.91 14.51 14.17
N ALA A 50 12.49 15.58 14.75
CA ALA A 50 12.37 16.94 14.22
C ALA A 50 13.21 17.18 12.94
N GLN A 51 14.23 16.37 12.69
CA GLN A 51 15.06 16.43 11.48
C GLN A 51 14.48 15.60 10.32
N MET A 52 13.46 14.77 10.57
CA MET A 52 12.77 14.08 9.48
C MET A 52 12.06 15.11 8.60
N PRO A 53 12.30 15.10 7.28
CA PRO A 53 11.59 15.99 6.39
C PRO A 53 10.09 15.77 6.52
N THR A 54 9.35 16.82 6.75
CA THR A 54 7.89 16.77 6.71
C THR A 54 7.49 16.44 5.29
N LEU A 55 6.87 15.27 5.09
CA LEU A 55 6.34 14.89 3.79
C LEU A 55 5.10 15.75 3.52
N GLU A 56 5.22 16.67 2.61
CA GLU A 56 4.08 17.43 2.08
C GLU A 56 3.53 16.73 0.85
N ALA A 57 2.21 16.58 0.79
CA ALA A 57 1.56 15.97 -0.36
C ALA A 57 1.64 16.91 -1.56
N ASP A 58 2.30 16.49 -2.62
CA ASP A 58 2.26 17.20 -3.90
C ASP A 58 1.05 16.74 -4.71
N HIS A 59 -0.04 17.49 -4.58
CA HIS A 59 -1.27 17.21 -5.31
C HIS A 59 -1.15 17.46 -6.82
N SER A 60 -0.17 18.22 -7.28
CA SER A 60 0.04 18.51 -8.71
C SER A 60 0.67 17.32 -9.45
N ALA A 61 1.49 16.55 -8.78
CA ALA A 61 2.16 15.36 -9.31
C ALA A 61 1.35 14.06 -9.19
N ARG A 62 0.10 14.14 -8.71
CA ARG A 62 -0.75 12.98 -8.38
C ARG A 62 -0.96 11.99 -9.53
N GLU A 63 -0.98 12.48 -10.77
CA GLU A 63 -1.23 11.68 -11.96
C GLU A 63 0.05 11.39 -12.76
N GLU A 64 1.18 11.91 -12.30
CA GLU A 64 2.47 11.65 -12.92
C GLU A 64 2.96 10.23 -12.62
N PRO A 65 3.74 9.63 -13.51
CA PRO A 65 4.39 8.35 -13.23
C PRO A 65 5.37 8.48 -12.05
N PHE A 66 5.35 7.49 -11.17
CA PHE A 66 6.27 7.42 -10.02
C PHE A 66 6.93 6.04 -9.94
N PRO A 67 8.09 5.91 -9.28
CA PRO A 67 8.83 4.65 -9.26
C PRO A 67 8.05 3.52 -8.57
N LEU A 68 8.30 2.29 -8.99
CA LEU A 68 7.91 1.11 -8.24
C LEU A 68 8.69 1.03 -6.92
N THR A 69 8.11 0.43 -5.90
CA THR A 69 8.85 -0.01 -4.73
C THR A 69 9.76 -1.20 -5.10
N ASP A 70 10.78 -1.48 -4.30
CA ASP A 70 11.68 -2.61 -4.54
C ASP A 70 10.93 -3.95 -4.62
N VAL A 71 9.87 -4.11 -3.79
CA VAL A 71 9.02 -5.30 -3.79
C VAL A 71 8.20 -5.41 -5.07
N GLN A 72 7.59 -4.31 -5.52
CA GLN A 72 6.87 -4.28 -6.80
C GLN A 72 7.79 -4.56 -7.98
N ALA A 73 9.01 -4.00 -7.98
CA ALA A 73 10.02 -4.26 -9.00
C ALA A 73 10.42 -5.75 -9.03
N ALA A 74 10.58 -6.38 -7.86
CA ALA A 74 10.85 -7.81 -7.77
C ALA A 74 9.69 -8.65 -8.31
N TYR A 75 8.43 -8.29 -8.01
CA TYR A 75 7.25 -8.95 -8.55
C TYR A 75 7.12 -8.79 -10.07
N LEU A 76 7.44 -7.61 -10.59
CA LEU A 76 7.44 -7.36 -12.03
C LEU A 76 8.51 -8.21 -12.74
N LEU A 77 9.70 -8.26 -12.15
CA LEU A 77 10.81 -9.08 -12.66
C LEU A 77 10.47 -10.57 -12.67
N GLY A 78 9.81 -11.07 -11.61
CA GLY A 78 9.35 -12.45 -11.51
C GLY A 78 8.38 -12.88 -12.63
N ARG A 79 7.69 -11.94 -13.28
CA ARG A 79 6.81 -12.21 -14.43
C ARG A 79 7.56 -12.45 -15.75
N THR A 80 8.81 -12.04 -15.83
CA THR A 80 9.60 -12.20 -17.03
C THR A 80 10.07 -13.65 -17.17
N THR A 81 10.27 -14.10 -18.40
CA THR A 81 10.86 -15.42 -18.69
C THR A 81 12.40 -15.37 -18.75
N ALA A 82 12.99 -14.27 -18.29
CA ALA A 82 14.43 -14.08 -18.30
C ALA A 82 15.21 -15.02 -17.35
N PHE A 83 14.50 -15.64 -16.41
CA PHE A 83 15.06 -16.55 -15.41
C PHE A 83 14.41 -17.93 -15.49
N SER A 84 15.14 -18.97 -15.10
CA SER A 84 14.66 -20.37 -15.10
C SER A 84 13.39 -20.59 -14.25
N TYR A 85 13.18 -19.76 -13.24
CA TYR A 85 11.98 -19.76 -12.38
C TYR A 85 11.07 -18.55 -12.61
N GLY A 86 11.26 -17.83 -13.72
CA GLY A 86 10.44 -16.68 -14.11
C GLY A 86 9.11 -17.09 -14.72
N GLY A 87 8.33 -16.09 -15.11
CA GLY A 87 7.00 -16.28 -15.71
C GLY A 87 5.89 -16.49 -14.66
N VAL A 88 6.16 -16.21 -13.39
CA VAL A 88 5.18 -16.31 -12.28
C VAL A 88 4.76 -14.91 -11.85
N ALA A 89 3.46 -14.63 -11.88
CA ALA A 89 2.91 -13.43 -11.28
C ALA A 89 2.71 -13.63 -9.77
N CYS A 90 3.10 -12.64 -8.97
CA CYS A 90 2.71 -12.59 -7.57
C CYS A 90 1.25 -12.19 -7.49
N HIS A 91 0.40 -13.14 -7.11
CA HIS A 91 -1.04 -13.03 -7.22
C HIS A 91 -1.72 -13.73 -6.06
N GLY A 92 -2.79 -13.14 -5.53
CA GLY A 92 -3.65 -13.71 -4.51
C GLY A 92 -5.03 -14.01 -5.04
N TYR A 93 -5.57 -15.16 -4.67
CA TYR A 93 -6.97 -15.50 -4.88
C TYR A 93 -7.65 -15.73 -3.54
N LEU A 94 -8.80 -15.10 -3.34
CA LEU A 94 -9.60 -15.17 -2.13
C LEU A 94 -11.04 -15.53 -2.50
N GLU A 95 -11.66 -16.42 -1.71
CA GLU A 95 -13.06 -16.79 -1.86
C GLU A 95 -13.79 -16.60 -0.52
N PHE A 96 -14.92 -15.91 -0.55
CA PHE A 96 -15.76 -15.66 0.62
C PHE A 96 -17.15 -16.21 0.36
N ALA A 97 -17.57 -17.17 1.17
CA ALA A 97 -18.93 -17.72 1.11
C ALA A 97 -19.89 -16.84 1.95
N GLN A 98 -21.00 -16.44 1.37
CA GLN A 98 -21.98 -15.57 1.99
C GLN A 98 -23.40 -16.00 1.58
N LYS A 99 -24.30 -16.12 2.54
CA LYS A 99 -25.74 -16.19 2.24
C LYS A 99 -26.25 -14.80 1.89
N ASP A 100 -27.22 -14.71 1.03
CA ASP A 100 -27.91 -13.46 0.69
C ASP A 100 -27.01 -12.34 0.21
N LEU A 101 -25.94 -12.67 -0.52
CA LEU A 101 -25.07 -11.70 -1.14
C LEU A 101 -25.83 -10.93 -2.23
N ASP A 102 -25.96 -9.63 -2.07
CA ASP A 102 -26.54 -8.74 -3.08
C ASP A 102 -25.43 -8.29 -4.05
N PRO A 103 -25.40 -8.81 -5.29
CA PRO A 103 -24.34 -8.50 -6.23
C PRO A 103 -24.40 -7.06 -6.78
N VAL A 104 -25.58 -6.42 -6.71
CA VAL A 104 -25.72 -5.02 -7.14
C VAL A 104 -25.08 -4.08 -6.11
N ARG A 105 -25.40 -4.29 -4.84
CA ARG A 105 -24.78 -3.52 -3.75
C ARG A 105 -23.29 -3.75 -3.67
N LEU A 106 -22.82 -4.97 -3.90
CA LEU A 106 -21.41 -5.29 -3.96
C LEU A 106 -20.69 -4.51 -5.07
N GLU A 107 -21.26 -4.51 -6.29
CA GLU A 107 -20.71 -3.80 -7.44
C GLU A 107 -20.65 -2.28 -7.19
N GLN A 108 -21.68 -1.72 -6.58
CA GLN A 108 -21.70 -0.30 -6.19
C GLN A 108 -20.61 0.01 -5.17
N ALA A 109 -20.49 -0.80 -4.11
CA ALA A 109 -19.45 -0.65 -3.09
C ALA A 109 -18.04 -0.79 -3.68
N TRP A 110 -17.83 -1.74 -4.58
CA TRP A 110 -16.58 -1.95 -5.27
C TRP A 110 -16.16 -0.73 -6.10
N ASN A 111 -17.08 -0.16 -6.86
CA ASN A 111 -16.80 1.05 -7.64
C ASN A 111 -16.53 2.27 -6.75
N GLN A 112 -17.17 2.36 -5.58
CA GLN A 112 -16.83 3.40 -4.59
C GLN A 112 -15.42 3.22 -4.02
N LEU A 113 -14.99 1.97 -3.76
CA LEU A 113 -13.62 1.68 -3.33
C LEU A 113 -12.61 2.05 -4.42
N ILE A 114 -12.86 1.70 -5.68
CA ILE A 114 -12.02 2.08 -6.82
C ILE A 114 -11.88 3.60 -6.93
N ALA A 115 -12.98 4.34 -6.76
CA ALA A 115 -12.94 5.80 -6.80
C ALA A 115 -12.14 6.40 -5.64
N ARG A 116 -12.27 5.81 -4.43
CA ARG A 116 -11.63 6.30 -3.21
C ARG A 116 -10.15 5.96 -3.12
N HIS A 117 -9.76 4.75 -3.51
CA HIS A 117 -8.41 4.22 -3.34
C HIS A 117 -7.66 4.24 -4.67
N GLU A 118 -6.65 5.09 -4.75
CA GLU A 118 -5.92 5.34 -5.99
C GLU A 118 -5.19 4.13 -6.52
N MET A 119 -4.58 3.33 -5.66
CA MET A 119 -3.88 2.11 -6.07
C MET A 119 -4.78 1.08 -6.74
N LEU A 120 -6.10 1.12 -6.53
CA LEU A 120 -7.05 0.30 -7.29
C LEU A 120 -7.21 0.75 -8.76
N ARG A 121 -6.66 1.92 -9.11
CA ARG A 121 -6.59 2.46 -10.48
C ARG A 121 -5.16 2.49 -11.02
N ALA A 122 -4.21 1.90 -10.30
CA ALA A 122 -2.82 1.86 -10.75
C ALA A 122 -2.61 0.92 -11.92
N VAL A 123 -1.70 1.29 -12.79
CA VAL A 123 -1.11 0.45 -13.83
C VAL A 123 0.41 0.57 -13.75
N VAL A 124 1.10 -0.51 -14.11
CA VAL A 124 2.56 -0.54 -14.14
C VAL A 124 3.02 -0.30 -15.57
N LEU A 125 3.83 0.71 -15.75
CA LEU A 125 4.43 1.05 -17.04
C LEU A 125 5.67 0.19 -17.30
N GLU A 126 6.13 0.22 -18.53
CA GLU A 126 7.41 -0.40 -18.87
C GLU A 126 8.56 0.16 -18.04
N GLU A 127 9.59 0.32 -18.06
CA GLU A 127 10.68 1.09 -17.40
C GLU A 127 10.67 1.12 -15.84
N GLY A 128 9.81 0.35 -15.17
CA GLY A 128 9.80 0.29 -13.71
C GLY A 128 9.08 1.45 -13.02
N TYR A 129 8.14 2.08 -13.70
CA TYR A 129 7.27 3.11 -13.16
C TYR A 129 5.83 2.60 -13.04
N GLN A 130 5.06 3.24 -12.21
CA GLN A 130 3.61 3.04 -12.09
C GLN A 130 2.90 4.38 -12.18
N ARG A 131 1.62 4.34 -12.55
CA ARG A 131 0.80 5.54 -12.66
C ARG A 131 -0.61 5.26 -12.18
N ILE A 132 -1.20 6.23 -11.49
CA ILE A 132 -2.62 6.22 -11.14
C ILE A 132 -3.42 6.77 -12.33
N LEU A 133 -4.39 6.00 -12.80
CA LEU A 133 -5.31 6.48 -13.82
C LEU A 133 -6.32 7.46 -13.16
N PRO A 134 -6.48 8.69 -13.70
CA PRO A 134 -7.39 9.68 -13.12
C PRO A 134 -8.84 9.19 -13.14
N GLN A 135 -9.21 8.46 -14.19
CA GLN A 135 -10.52 7.85 -14.37
C GLN A 135 -10.39 6.46 -14.95
N VAL A 136 -11.27 5.57 -14.54
CA VAL A 136 -11.40 4.22 -15.08
C VAL A 136 -12.87 3.94 -15.40
N PRO A 137 -13.15 3.02 -16.34
CA PRO A 137 -14.51 2.58 -16.61
C PRO A 137 -15.18 2.00 -15.36
N HIS A 138 -16.50 1.99 -15.33
CA HIS A 138 -17.25 1.26 -14.32
C HIS A 138 -16.85 -0.22 -14.34
N SER A 139 -16.46 -0.75 -13.19
CA SER A 139 -16.09 -2.14 -13.02
C SER A 139 -17.36 -2.97 -12.84
N SER A 140 -17.79 -3.67 -13.87
CA SER A 140 -18.91 -4.60 -13.77
C SER A 140 -18.46 -5.89 -13.10
N THR A 141 -19.22 -6.34 -12.10
CA THR A 141 -18.98 -7.60 -11.41
C THR A 141 -19.61 -8.75 -12.19
N ALA A 142 -18.77 -9.64 -12.75
CA ALA A 142 -19.25 -10.82 -13.46
C ALA A 142 -20.06 -11.72 -12.51
N ARG A 143 -21.19 -12.25 -13.00
CA ARG A 143 -22.09 -13.11 -12.23
C ARG A 143 -22.21 -14.45 -12.92
N HIS A 144 -21.99 -15.53 -12.15
CA HIS A 144 -22.08 -16.90 -12.58
C HIS A 144 -23.20 -17.61 -11.83
N ASP A 145 -24.27 -17.98 -12.54
CA ASP A 145 -25.33 -18.83 -11.95
C ASP A 145 -24.86 -20.29 -11.94
N LEU A 146 -24.55 -20.77 -10.77
CA LEU A 146 -24.10 -22.13 -10.50
C LEU A 146 -25.13 -22.93 -9.68
N SER A 147 -26.39 -22.49 -9.68
CA SER A 147 -27.48 -23.17 -8.90
C SER A 147 -27.75 -24.60 -9.34
N ARG A 148 -27.39 -24.95 -10.57
CA ARG A 148 -27.53 -26.29 -11.16
C ARG A 148 -26.20 -26.98 -11.45
N ASP A 149 -25.08 -26.36 -10.99
CA ASP A 149 -23.74 -26.89 -11.19
C ASP A 149 -23.50 -28.14 -10.34
N ASP A 150 -22.81 -29.11 -10.90
CA ASP A 150 -22.33 -30.34 -10.22
C ASP A 150 -20.99 -30.13 -9.49
N GLY A 151 -20.49 -28.92 -9.48
CA GLY A 151 -19.21 -28.51 -8.92
C GLY A 151 -18.13 -28.24 -9.97
N SER A 152 -18.31 -28.67 -11.20
CA SER A 152 -17.30 -28.54 -12.26
C SER A 152 -17.10 -27.09 -12.72
N ALA A 153 -18.19 -26.34 -12.88
CA ALA A 153 -18.13 -24.93 -13.28
C ALA A 153 -17.57 -24.05 -12.17
N LEU A 154 -17.88 -24.35 -10.90
CA LEU A 154 -17.25 -23.68 -9.77
C LEU A 154 -15.75 -23.93 -9.73
N GLN A 155 -15.32 -25.16 -9.96
CA GLN A 155 -13.90 -25.52 -9.98
C GLN A 155 -13.17 -24.80 -11.14
N ALA A 156 -13.75 -24.80 -12.33
CA ALA A 156 -13.20 -24.07 -13.48
C ALA A 156 -13.10 -22.56 -13.23
N LEU A 157 -14.08 -21.96 -12.52
CA LEU A 157 -14.05 -20.56 -12.12
C LEU A 157 -12.91 -20.28 -11.14
N ARG A 158 -12.70 -21.13 -10.15
CA ARG A 158 -11.59 -21.05 -9.20
C ARG A 158 -10.24 -21.08 -9.92
N GLU A 159 -10.04 -22.07 -10.77
CA GLU A 159 -8.80 -22.22 -11.55
C GLU A 159 -8.54 -20.98 -12.43
N ARG A 160 -9.56 -20.45 -13.09
CA ARG A 160 -9.45 -19.23 -13.87
C ARG A 160 -9.03 -18.03 -13.02
N MET A 161 -9.64 -17.87 -11.84
CA MET A 161 -9.37 -16.75 -10.96
C MET A 161 -8.00 -16.87 -10.27
N GLU A 162 -7.62 -18.09 -9.90
CA GLU A 162 -6.33 -18.40 -9.29
C GLU A 162 -5.16 -18.24 -10.26
N LEU A 163 -5.35 -18.63 -11.51
CA LEU A 163 -4.32 -18.56 -12.53
C LEU A 163 -4.34 -17.26 -13.35
N ARG A 164 -5.18 -16.30 -12.94
CA ARG A 164 -5.30 -15.04 -13.64
C ARG A 164 -3.98 -14.28 -13.68
N ARG A 165 -3.59 -13.85 -14.86
CA ARG A 165 -2.41 -13.00 -15.09
C ARG A 165 -2.84 -11.79 -15.92
N ALA A 166 -3.12 -10.68 -15.25
CA ALA A 166 -3.41 -9.44 -15.94
C ALA A 166 -2.12 -8.84 -16.52
N PRO A 167 -2.14 -8.29 -17.75
CA PRO A 167 -1.05 -7.44 -18.24
C PRO A 167 -0.89 -6.25 -17.28
N PRO A 168 0.30 -6.02 -16.71
CA PRO A 168 0.45 -4.99 -15.68
C PRO A 168 0.20 -3.56 -16.20
N GLN A 169 0.27 -3.35 -17.51
CA GLN A 169 -0.01 -2.07 -18.18
C GLN A 169 -1.51 -1.80 -18.37
N GLN A 170 -2.37 -2.79 -18.10
CA GLN A 170 -3.81 -2.69 -18.36
C GLN A 170 -4.63 -2.81 -17.09
N TRP A 171 -5.48 -1.83 -16.87
CA TRP A 171 -6.47 -1.90 -15.81
C TRP A 171 -7.64 -2.83 -16.21
N PRO A 172 -8.23 -3.60 -15.27
CA PRO A 172 -7.94 -3.68 -13.83
C PRO A 172 -6.92 -4.79 -13.47
N LEU A 173 -6.10 -4.52 -12.47
CA LEU A 173 -5.19 -5.50 -11.87
C LEU A 173 -5.85 -6.33 -10.76
N ILE A 174 -7.05 -5.96 -10.35
CA ILE A 174 -7.90 -6.72 -9.42
C ILE A 174 -9.21 -7.07 -10.14
N GLU A 175 -9.64 -8.31 -10.02
CA GLU A 175 -10.91 -8.77 -10.57
C GLU A 175 -11.82 -9.29 -9.46
N LEU A 176 -13.07 -8.88 -9.52
CA LEU A 176 -14.14 -9.30 -8.62
C LEU A 176 -15.22 -10.02 -9.43
N CYS A 177 -15.65 -11.19 -8.99
CA CYS A 177 -16.85 -11.82 -9.54
C CYS A 177 -17.66 -12.54 -8.46
N VAL A 178 -18.90 -12.85 -8.78
CA VAL A 178 -19.82 -13.56 -7.88
C VAL A 178 -20.29 -14.84 -8.55
N SER A 179 -20.25 -15.94 -7.81
CA SER A 179 -20.95 -17.16 -8.19
C SER A 179 -22.14 -17.41 -7.25
N GLN A 180 -23.29 -17.72 -7.82
CA GLN A 180 -24.53 -18.00 -7.09
C GLN A 180 -24.81 -19.50 -7.16
N GLY A 181 -24.55 -20.20 -6.07
CA GLY A 181 -24.94 -21.59 -5.89
C GLY A 181 -26.39 -21.73 -5.42
N ARG A 182 -26.85 -22.97 -5.11
CA ARG A 182 -28.20 -23.23 -4.66
C ARG A 182 -28.54 -22.55 -3.34
N ASP A 183 -27.64 -22.65 -2.36
CA ASP A 183 -27.87 -22.18 -0.99
C ASP A 183 -26.85 -21.13 -0.53
N THR A 184 -25.85 -20.85 -1.34
CA THR A 184 -24.72 -20.00 -0.96
C THR A 184 -24.17 -19.27 -2.17
N SER A 185 -24.01 -17.98 -2.06
CA SER A 185 -23.24 -17.18 -3.02
C SER A 185 -21.78 -17.11 -2.59
N ARG A 186 -20.89 -16.92 -3.53
CA ARG A 186 -19.47 -16.73 -3.28
C ARG A 186 -18.96 -15.50 -3.99
N LEU A 187 -18.21 -14.70 -3.25
CA LEU A 187 -17.41 -13.63 -3.77
C LEU A 187 -16.02 -14.20 -4.08
N HIS A 188 -15.57 -14.03 -5.31
CA HIS A 188 -14.24 -14.38 -5.76
C HIS A 188 -13.44 -13.10 -6.02
N LEU A 189 -12.27 -13.01 -5.43
CA LEU A 189 -11.38 -11.86 -5.54
C LEU A 189 -10.00 -12.34 -6.02
N SER A 190 -9.60 -11.87 -7.18
CA SER A 190 -8.29 -12.11 -7.78
C SER A 190 -7.48 -10.81 -7.72
N VAL A 191 -6.37 -10.82 -7.02
CA VAL A 191 -5.58 -9.64 -6.68
C VAL A 191 -4.17 -9.78 -7.19
N ASP A 192 -3.74 -8.86 -8.01
CA ASP A 192 -2.35 -8.73 -8.38
C ASP A 192 -1.58 -7.93 -7.31
N LEU A 193 -0.54 -8.53 -6.74
CA LEU A 193 0.24 -7.90 -5.67
C LEU A 193 1.13 -6.74 -6.13
N LEU A 194 1.07 -6.36 -7.41
CA LEU A 194 1.64 -5.10 -7.87
C LEU A 194 0.89 -3.87 -7.36
N VAL A 195 -0.39 -4.00 -6.99
CA VAL A 195 -1.22 -2.86 -6.56
C VAL A 195 -1.64 -2.90 -5.09
N CYS A 196 -1.27 -3.93 -4.37
CA CYS A 196 -1.45 -4.02 -2.92
C CYS A 196 -0.37 -4.92 -2.31
N ASP A 197 -0.11 -4.74 -1.02
CA ASP A 197 0.68 -5.66 -0.22
C ASP A 197 -0.23 -6.55 0.63
N TYR A 198 0.37 -7.56 1.23
CA TYR A 198 -0.33 -8.59 2.00
C TYR A 198 -0.10 -8.39 3.52
N GLN A 199 -0.16 -7.14 3.97
CA GLN A 199 -0.03 -6.82 5.40
C GLN A 199 -1.37 -6.62 6.08
#